data_b939130d241d9a238d0fcd46a6abd811
#
_entry.id   b939130d241d9a238d0fcd46a6abd811
#
_cell.length_a   1.000
_cell.length_b   1.000
_cell.length_c   1.000
_cell.angle_alpha   90.00
_cell.angle_beta   90.00
_cell.angle_gamma   90.00
#
_symmetry.space_group_name_H-M   'P 1'
#
loop_
_entity.id
_entity.type
_entity.pdbx_description
1 polymer ?
#
loop_
_entity_poly.entity_id
_entity_poly.type
_entity_poly.pdbx_seq_one_letter_code
_entity_poly.pdbx_strand_id
1 'polypeptide(L)'
;MKMMDGLRSIALLATTLFALPAIAADVLVENAFLPGAEGAKGEPVTILISEGRIQAIGAEVTANDVERFDAGGAIVTPGYIDSGTSVGLAEVSGLGTSRDGRVEEVRNAAGFNVWTALNEGSSLIPFAPTDGVTRGVITPSADEANFAGESALVRFVKGDKFLARASLAQHLYLREWNRRGAGGSRGNALQVVLEDLDEAARFLRDQRQYNSNKARPFSLSTRELRALGRVIKGERLLVVHVDRAADIRKVVSSFERFEDVKLIIAGGVEAWRLAPMLAEQSIPVLLNVLDNVPESFDRLGARLDSATILDKAGVPIAFMSTTPYSEFRSLTQAAGVAVANGLRWDRALRALTEGPAEIWGIEGGRLAEGEVADLVFWDGDPIEIMLSLIHI
;
A
#
# COMPACT_ATOMS: atom_id res chain seq x y z
N MET A 1 -65.02 -54.64 -2.58
CA MET A 1 -65.57 -53.38 -2.13
C MET A 1 -64.44 -52.34 -2.37
N LYS A 2 -64.65 -51.49 -3.40
CA LYS A 2 -63.68 -50.57 -3.95
C LYS A 2 -63.52 -49.38 -3.03
N MET A 3 -62.25 -48.96 -2.75
CA MET A 3 -61.91 -47.58 -2.34
C MET A 3 -60.83 -47.05 -3.26
N MET A 4 -61.16 -45.97 -3.90
CA MET A 4 -60.32 -45.29 -4.90
C MET A 4 -59.36 -44.30 -4.22
N ASP A 5 -58.11 -44.46 -4.53
CA ASP A 5 -57.03 -43.52 -4.16
C ASP A 5 -57.10 -42.24 -5.01
N GLY A 6 -57.11 -41.10 -4.36
CA GLY A 6 -57.00 -39.79 -4.98
C GLY A 6 -55.61 -39.18 -4.71
N LEU A 7 -54.67 -39.34 -5.63
CA LEU A 7 -53.41 -38.58 -5.63
C LEU A 7 -53.67 -37.14 -6.01
N ARG A 8 -53.45 -36.23 -5.08
CA ARG A 8 -53.34 -34.78 -5.37
C ARG A 8 -51.87 -34.44 -5.63
N SER A 9 -51.53 -34.19 -6.90
CA SER A 9 -50.25 -33.62 -7.28
C SER A 9 -50.18 -32.16 -6.87
N ILE A 10 -49.29 -31.84 -5.93
CA ILE A 10 -48.93 -30.47 -5.59
C ILE A 10 -47.77 -30.06 -6.52
N ALA A 11 -48.05 -29.22 -7.50
CA ALA A 11 -47.05 -28.59 -8.33
C ALA A 11 -46.35 -27.50 -7.50
N LEU A 12 -45.07 -27.73 -7.17
CA LEU A 12 -44.22 -26.76 -6.53
C LEU A 12 -43.73 -25.78 -7.62
N LEU A 13 -44.31 -24.58 -7.65
CA LEU A 13 -43.81 -23.49 -8.51
C LEU A 13 -42.53 -22.96 -7.86
N ALA A 14 -41.37 -23.36 -8.38
CA ALA A 14 -40.08 -22.78 -8.03
C ALA A 14 -39.98 -21.39 -8.68
N THR A 15 -40.29 -20.34 -7.92
CA THR A 15 -39.95 -18.96 -8.29
C THR A 15 -38.46 -18.76 -8.14
N THR A 16 -37.72 -18.86 -9.25
CA THR A 16 -36.34 -18.41 -9.34
C THR A 16 -36.33 -16.89 -9.21
N LEU A 17 -36.03 -16.38 -8.01
CA LEU A 17 -35.66 -14.99 -7.81
C LEU A 17 -34.31 -14.77 -8.52
N PHE A 18 -34.34 -14.17 -9.71
CA PHE A 18 -33.16 -13.56 -10.28
C PHE A 18 -32.84 -12.34 -9.40
N ALA A 19 -31.80 -12.45 -8.57
CA ALA A 19 -31.17 -11.31 -7.95
C ALA A 19 -30.54 -10.49 -9.08
N LEU A 20 -31.19 -9.43 -9.51
CA LEU A 20 -30.56 -8.40 -10.33
C LEU A 20 -29.35 -7.88 -9.53
N PRO A 21 -28.16 -7.73 -10.15
CA PRO A 21 -27.09 -7.02 -9.49
C PRO A 21 -27.62 -5.64 -9.10
N ALA A 22 -27.45 -5.26 -7.84
CA ALA A 22 -27.72 -3.89 -7.43
C ALA A 22 -26.79 -2.99 -8.24
N ILE A 23 -27.31 -2.35 -9.28
CA ILE A 23 -26.61 -1.28 -9.97
C ILE A 23 -26.48 -0.19 -8.92
N ALA A 24 -25.24 0.18 -8.57
CA ALA A 24 -25.01 1.32 -7.71
C ALA A 24 -25.71 2.52 -8.34
N ALA A 25 -26.62 3.18 -7.59
CA ALA A 25 -27.30 4.36 -8.08
C ALA A 25 -26.24 5.42 -8.41
N ASP A 26 -26.45 6.16 -9.49
CA ASP A 26 -25.62 7.31 -9.80
C ASP A 26 -25.78 8.35 -8.70
N VAL A 27 -24.69 8.98 -8.28
CA VAL A 27 -24.68 9.97 -7.20
C VAL A 27 -24.15 11.29 -7.72
N LEU A 28 -24.88 12.37 -7.46
CA LEU A 28 -24.41 13.74 -7.69
C LEU A 28 -24.01 14.36 -6.34
N VAL A 29 -22.71 14.58 -6.18
CA VAL A 29 -22.14 15.30 -5.03
C VAL A 29 -22.21 16.80 -5.32
N GLU A 30 -22.87 17.54 -4.45
CA GLU A 30 -23.05 19.01 -4.56
C GLU A 30 -22.42 19.70 -3.35
N ASN A 31 -22.20 21.02 -3.46
CA ASN A 31 -21.66 21.86 -2.38
C ASN A 31 -20.32 21.39 -1.81
N ALA A 32 -19.47 20.77 -2.65
CA ALA A 32 -18.10 20.42 -2.31
C ALA A 32 -17.12 21.49 -2.80
N PHE A 33 -15.92 21.53 -2.22
CA PHE A 33 -14.82 22.39 -2.64
C PHE A 33 -13.57 21.55 -2.92
N LEU A 34 -12.83 21.90 -3.98
CA LEU A 34 -11.49 21.37 -4.17
C LEU A 34 -10.55 21.94 -3.09
N PRO A 35 -9.47 21.24 -2.73
CA PRO A 35 -8.44 21.81 -1.86
C PRO A 35 -7.78 23.01 -2.57
N GLY A 36 -7.71 24.12 -1.88
CA GLY A 36 -7.03 25.34 -2.32
C GLY A 36 -5.60 25.42 -1.78
N ALA A 37 -5.04 26.62 -1.82
CA ALA A 37 -3.71 26.85 -1.27
C ALA A 37 -3.69 26.61 0.24
N GLU A 38 -2.65 25.90 0.73
CA GLU A 38 -2.40 25.65 2.15
C GLU A 38 -3.61 25.04 2.91
N GLY A 39 -4.38 24.16 2.23
CA GLY A 39 -5.52 23.49 2.82
C GLY A 39 -6.81 24.30 2.95
N ALA A 40 -6.82 25.55 2.50
CA ALA A 40 -8.02 26.35 2.44
C ALA A 40 -9.04 25.78 1.41
N LYS A 41 -10.29 26.21 1.51
CA LYS A 41 -11.29 25.92 0.47
C LYS A 41 -10.87 26.59 -0.84
N GLY A 42 -10.76 25.77 -1.89
CA GLY A 42 -10.51 26.22 -3.24
C GLY A 42 -11.79 26.52 -4.02
N GLU A 43 -11.84 26.06 -5.26
CA GLU A 43 -13.01 26.29 -6.12
C GLU A 43 -14.16 25.34 -5.74
N PRO A 44 -15.43 25.81 -5.84
CA PRO A 44 -16.59 24.95 -5.66
C PRO A 44 -16.63 23.90 -6.78
N VAL A 45 -17.05 22.69 -6.44
CA VAL A 45 -17.10 21.58 -7.37
C VAL A 45 -18.35 20.74 -7.16
N THR A 46 -18.91 20.25 -8.27
CA THR A 46 -19.95 19.22 -8.30
C THR A 46 -19.38 17.99 -8.99
N ILE A 47 -19.64 16.80 -8.45
CA ILE A 47 -19.06 15.54 -8.94
C ILE A 47 -20.20 14.57 -9.24
N LEU A 48 -20.27 14.11 -10.49
CA LEU A 48 -21.18 13.02 -10.89
C LEU A 48 -20.40 11.69 -10.83
N ILE A 49 -20.96 10.77 -10.05
CA ILE A 49 -20.40 9.41 -9.87
C ILE A 49 -21.37 8.42 -10.50
N SER A 50 -20.88 7.56 -11.37
CA SER A 50 -21.62 6.44 -11.94
C SER A 50 -20.72 5.20 -11.97
N GLU A 51 -21.28 4.04 -11.65
CA GLU A 51 -20.57 2.76 -11.62
C GLU A 51 -19.27 2.79 -10.77
N GLY A 52 -19.23 3.64 -9.73
CA GLY A 52 -18.08 3.81 -8.85
C GLY A 52 -16.91 4.59 -9.48
N ARG A 53 -17.16 5.35 -10.55
CA ARG A 53 -16.19 6.24 -11.21
C ARG A 53 -16.72 7.66 -11.32
N ILE A 54 -15.80 8.61 -11.34
CA ILE A 54 -16.11 10.03 -11.59
C ILE A 54 -16.45 10.15 -13.09
N GLN A 55 -17.71 10.40 -13.39
CA GLN A 55 -18.18 10.63 -14.77
C GLN A 55 -17.95 12.05 -15.23
N ALA A 56 -18.17 13.01 -14.33
CA ALA A 56 -17.91 14.42 -14.59
C ALA A 56 -17.55 15.13 -13.29
N ILE A 57 -16.71 16.15 -13.39
CA ILE A 57 -16.28 16.99 -12.27
C ILE A 57 -16.14 18.44 -12.74
N GLY A 58 -16.77 19.39 -12.05
CA GLY A 58 -16.70 20.80 -12.38
C GLY A 58 -17.77 21.62 -11.67
N ALA A 59 -17.78 22.94 -11.90
CA ALA A 59 -18.71 23.85 -11.23
C ALA A 59 -20.16 23.75 -11.75
N GLU A 60 -20.36 23.31 -12.99
CA GLU A 60 -21.67 23.34 -13.69
C GLU A 60 -22.17 21.92 -14.06
N VAL A 61 -21.72 20.88 -13.33
CA VAL A 61 -22.18 19.50 -13.58
C VAL A 61 -23.61 19.37 -13.06
N THR A 62 -24.49 18.86 -13.91
CA THR A 62 -25.91 18.59 -13.57
C THR A 62 -26.30 17.20 -14.03
N ALA A 63 -27.15 16.53 -13.26
CA ALA A 63 -27.73 15.24 -13.63
C ALA A 63 -29.20 15.19 -13.14
N ASN A 64 -30.04 14.46 -13.90
CA ASN A 64 -31.42 14.19 -13.52
C ASN A 64 -31.56 12.73 -13.10
N ASP A 65 -32.53 12.46 -12.24
CA ASP A 65 -32.87 11.11 -11.78
C ASP A 65 -31.71 10.35 -11.10
N VAL A 66 -30.84 11.09 -10.37
CA VAL A 66 -29.70 10.57 -9.60
C VAL A 66 -29.87 10.86 -8.11
N GLU A 67 -29.24 10.05 -7.26
CA GLU A 67 -29.13 10.35 -5.83
C GLU A 67 -28.29 11.62 -5.62
N ARG A 68 -28.73 12.52 -4.72
CA ARG A 68 -28.01 13.77 -4.41
C ARG A 68 -27.39 13.69 -3.03
N PHE A 69 -26.11 13.96 -2.97
CA PHE A 69 -25.35 14.07 -1.73
C PHE A 69 -24.87 15.52 -1.55
N ASP A 70 -25.39 16.21 -0.54
CA ASP A 70 -24.92 17.55 -0.16
C ASP A 70 -23.68 17.44 0.74
N ALA A 71 -22.53 17.85 0.23
CA ALA A 71 -21.28 17.87 0.96
C ALA A 71 -21.19 18.98 2.03
N GLY A 72 -22.21 19.87 2.13
CA GLY A 72 -22.30 20.90 3.18
C GLY A 72 -21.16 21.91 3.17
N GLY A 73 -20.49 22.09 2.05
CA GLY A 73 -19.32 22.97 1.93
C GLY A 73 -18.00 22.33 2.38
N ALA A 74 -17.93 21.02 2.45
CA ALA A 74 -16.71 20.28 2.77
C ALA A 74 -15.67 20.37 1.66
N ILE A 75 -14.39 20.23 2.03
CA ILE A 75 -13.28 20.03 1.07
C ILE A 75 -13.28 18.55 0.67
N VAL A 76 -13.28 18.26 -0.62
CA VAL A 76 -13.21 16.89 -1.14
C VAL A 76 -11.78 16.57 -1.60
N THR A 77 -11.28 15.39 -1.19
CA THR A 77 -10.01 14.81 -1.69
C THR A 77 -10.23 13.37 -2.14
N PRO A 78 -9.30 12.81 -2.93
CA PRO A 78 -9.22 11.36 -3.02
C PRO A 78 -8.96 10.77 -1.64
N GLY A 79 -9.38 9.53 -1.42
CA GLY A 79 -9.03 8.79 -0.22
C GLY A 79 -7.53 8.57 -0.09
N TYR A 80 -7.02 8.63 1.13
CA TYR A 80 -5.61 8.41 1.42
C TYR A 80 -5.23 6.94 1.25
N ILE A 81 -4.00 6.72 0.79
CA ILE A 81 -3.41 5.41 0.58
C ILE A 81 -2.20 5.26 1.52
N ASP A 82 -2.34 4.43 2.54
CA ASP A 82 -1.19 4.08 3.38
C ASP A 82 -0.24 3.16 2.61
N SER A 83 0.97 3.64 2.33
CA SER A 83 1.97 2.88 1.57
C SER A 83 2.66 1.76 2.37
N GLY A 84 2.31 1.58 3.63
CA GLY A 84 2.85 0.48 4.44
C GLY A 84 2.25 0.44 5.83
N THR A 85 1.40 -0.56 6.08
CA THR A 85 0.75 -0.79 7.38
C THR A 85 0.72 -2.29 7.71
N SER A 86 0.54 -2.63 8.98
CA SER A 86 0.33 -4.01 9.45
C SER A 86 -1.08 -4.24 10.01
N VAL A 87 -2.01 -3.36 9.73
CA VAL A 87 -3.42 -3.52 10.16
C VAL A 87 -4.00 -4.82 9.62
N GLY A 88 -4.66 -5.57 10.48
CA GLY A 88 -5.17 -6.90 10.17
C GLY A 88 -4.12 -8.03 10.28
N LEU A 89 -2.83 -7.70 10.49
CA LEU A 89 -1.76 -8.67 10.81
C LEU A 89 -1.35 -8.63 12.28
N ALA A 90 -1.80 -7.62 13.02
CA ALA A 90 -1.54 -7.48 14.46
C ALA A 90 -2.69 -6.75 15.11
N GLU A 91 -3.21 -7.28 16.22
CA GLU A 91 -4.33 -6.67 16.97
C GLU A 91 -3.84 -5.91 18.21
N VAL A 92 -2.86 -6.47 18.91
CA VAL A 92 -2.32 -5.89 20.16
C VAL A 92 -0.80 -5.87 20.14
N SER A 93 -0.22 -4.70 20.38
CA SER A 93 1.21 -4.47 20.23
C SER A 93 2.12 -5.32 21.13
N GLY A 94 1.77 -5.45 22.37
CA GLY A 94 2.55 -6.18 23.36
C GLY A 94 2.39 -7.71 23.30
N LEU A 95 1.44 -8.22 22.49
CA LEU A 95 1.07 -9.63 22.48
C LEU A 95 1.58 -10.32 21.21
N GLY A 96 2.67 -11.10 21.32
CA GLY A 96 3.27 -11.83 20.19
C GLY A 96 2.30 -12.75 19.47
N THR A 97 1.39 -13.43 20.19
CA THR A 97 0.36 -14.34 19.64
C THR A 97 -0.70 -13.63 18.79
N SER A 98 -0.76 -12.31 18.79
CA SER A 98 -1.67 -11.53 17.92
C SER A 98 -0.97 -11.00 16.66
N ARG A 99 0.25 -11.46 16.35
CA ARG A 99 1.06 -10.99 15.24
C ARG A 99 1.31 -12.09 14.23
N ASP A 100 0.70 -11.98 13.06
CA ASP A 100 0.79 -12.95 11.97
C ASP A 100 1.52 -12.38 10.73
N GLY A 101 2.11 -11.20 10.85
CA GLY A 101 2.74 -10.48 9.74
C GLY A 101 4.17 -10.93 9.41
N ARG A 102 4.73 -11.96 10.07
CA ARG A 102 6.09 -12.43 9.85
C ARG A 102 6.22 -13.94 9.98
N VAL A 103 7.24 -14.48 9.34
CA VAL A 103 7.68 -15.86 9.52
C VAL A 103 8.96 -15.84 10.36
N GLU A 104 8.98 -16.55 11.48
CA GLU A 104 10.09 -16.60 12.42
C GLU A 104 10.99 -17.79 12.13
N GLU A 105 12.24 -17.74 12.60
CA GLU A 105 13.21 -18.84 12.54
C GLU A 105 13.48 -19.42 11.13
N VAL A 106 13.35 -18.59 10.10
CA VAL A 106 13.63 -18.99 8.71
C VAL A 106 14.71 -18.10 8.10
N ARG A 107 15.55 -18.69 7.24
CA ARG A 107 16.57 -17.95 6.50
C ARG A 107 15.97 -17.01 5.45
N ASN A 108 14.88 -17.44 4.81
CA ASN A 108 14.22 -16.71 3.74
C ASN A 108 12.72 -16.94 3.82
N ALA A 109 11.95 -15.87 3.75
CA ALA A 109 10.48 -15.92 3.77
C ALA A 109 9.86 -15.35 2.48
N ALA A 110 10.60 -15.27 1.36
CA ALA A 110 10.10 -14.72 0.10
C ALA A 110 8.80 -15.39 -0.38
N GLY A 111 8.59 -16.64 -0.03
CA GLY A 111 7.38 -17.38 -0.36
C GLY A 111 6.17 -17.07 0.54
N PHE A 112 6.30 -16.30 1.61
CA PHE A 112 5.18 -15.90 2.45
C PHE A 112 4.35 -14.83 1.74
N ASN A 113 3.04 -14.85 1.94
CA ASN A 113 2.15 -13.81 1.42
C ASN A 113 1.18 -13.39 2.53
N VAL A 114 1.19 -12.12 2.90
CA VAL A 114 0.45 -11.59 4.06
C VAL A 114 -1.07 -11.77 3.95
N TRP A 115 -1.62 -11.84 2.74
CA TRP A 115 -3.07 -11.99 2.59
C TRP A 115 -3.59 -13.28 3.25
N THR A 116 -2.74 -14.31 3.34
CA THR A 116 -3.12 -15.60 3.97
C THR A 116 -3.22 -15.51 5.49
N ALA A 117 -2.62 -14.49 6.08
CA ALA A 117 -2.62 -14.21 7.52
C ALA A 117 -3.54 -13.04 7.89
N LEU A 118 -4.15 -12.39 6.89
CA LEU A 118 -4.91 -11.17 7.09
C LEU A 118 -6.24 -11.43 7.79
N ASN A 119 -6.46 -10.78 8.92
CA ASN A 119 -7.71 -10.79 9.64
C ASN A 119 -8.62 -9.66 9.17
N GLU A 120 -9.57 -9.96 8.28
CA GLU A 120 -10.57 -8.99 7.77
C GLU A 120 -11.54 -8.52 8.87
N GLY A 121 -11.63 -9.26 9.97
CA GLY A 121 -12.42 -8.91 11.15
C GLY A 121 -11.68 -8.08 12.19
N SER A 122 -10.47 -7.60 11.90
CA SER A 122 -9.70 -6.77 12.83
C SER A 122 -10.49 -5.57 13.33
N SER A 123 -10.44 -5.36 14.64
CA SER A 123 -11.08 -4.22 15.30
C SER A 123 -10.45 -2.87 14.90
N LEU A 124 -9.27 -2.89 14.30
CA LEU A 124 -8.53 -1.70 13.86
C LEU A 124 -8.98 -1.18 12.50
N ILE A 125 -9.48 -2.05 11.62
CA ILE A 125 -9.89 -1.69 10.26
C ILE A 125 -10.93 -0.55 10.22
N PRO A 126 -11.97 -0.50 11.08
CA PRO A 126 -12.96 0.56 11.05
C PRO A 126 -12.43 1.96 11.34
N PHE A 127 -11.24 2.08 11.92
CA PHE A 127 -10.64 3.38 12.20
C PHE A 127 -9.97 4.02 10.97
N ALA A 128 -9.57 3.24 9.97
CA ALA A 128 -8.91 3.77 8.79
C ALA A 128 -9.75 4.83 8.05
N PRO A 129 -11.01 4.57 7.69
CA PRO A 129 -11.84 5.57 7.03
C PRO A 129 -12.10 6.81 7.89
N THR A 130 -12.11 6.69 9.23
CA THR A 130 -12.31 7.84 10.13
C THR A 130 -11.12 8.81 10.14
N ASP A 131 -9.99 8.39 9.64
CA ASP A 131 -8.78 9.20 9.46
C ASP A 131 -8.49 9.48 7.97
N GLY A 132 -9.50 9.27 7.09
CA GLY A 132 -9.42 9.52 5.65
C GLY A 132 -8.66 8.46 4.85
N VAL A 133 -8.21 7.37 5.48
CA VAL A 133 -7.46 6.31 4.81
C VAL A 133 -8.43 5.26 4.26
N THR A 134 -8.54 5.18 2.95
CA THR A 134 -9.47 4.29 2.26
C THR A 134 -8.81 3.01 1.76
N ARG A 135 -7.49 3.06 1.54
CA ARG A 135 -6.70 1.93 1.05
C ARG A 135 -5.38 1.82 1.80
N GLY A 136 -4.85 0.60 1.87
CA GLY A 136 -3.56 0.36 2.50
C GLY A 136 -2.79 -0.79 1.88
N VAL A 137 -1.48 -0.67 1.88
CA VAL A 137 -0.55 -1.76 1.54
C VAL A 137 -0.19 -2.49 2.82
N ILE A 138 -0.78 -3.67 2.99
CA ILE A 138 -0.48 -4.54 4.13
C ILE A 138 0.89 -5.17 3.91
N THR A 139 1.83 -4.84 4.79
CA THR A 139 3.25 -5.11 4.63
C THR A 139 3.72 -6.20 5.58
N PRO A 140 4.42 -7.27 5.09
CA PRO A 140 5.05 -8.23 5.97
C PRO A 140 6.18 -7.56 6.75
N SER A 141 6.45 -8.04 7.95
CA SER A 141 7.64 -7.69 8.71
C SER A 141 8.66 -8.82 8.69
N ALA A 142 9.94 -8.50 8.91
CA ALA A 142 10.99 -9.47 9.02
C ALA A 142 11.54 -9.52 10.44
N ASP A 143 11.88 -10.72 10.89
CA ASP A 143 12.69 -10.93 12.09
C ASP A 143 14.16 -11.11 11.69
N GLU A 144 14.61 -12.33 11.47
CA GLU A 144 15.97 -12.63 11.03
C GLU A 144 16.11 -12.74 9.52
N ALA A 145 15.07 -13.19 8.81
CA ALA A 145 15.07 -13.29 7.35
C ALA A 145 15.23 -11.91 6.69
N ASN A 146 16.03 -11.85 5.63
CA ASN A 146 16.10 -10.63 4.83
C ASN A 146 14.86 -10.48 3.93
N PHE A 147 14.47 -11.52 3.17
CA PHE A 147 13.19 -11.52 2.46
C PHE A 147 12.04 -11.85 3.41
N ALA A 148 11.07 -10.97 3.52
CA ALA A 148 9.96 -11.07 4.47
C ALA A 148 8.67 -11.65 3.85
N GLY A 149 8.52 -11.59 2.53
CA GLY A 149 7.32 -12.02 1.84
C GLY A 149 6.68 -10.94 0.99
N GLU A 150 5.49 -11.25 0.46
CA GLU A 150 4.74 -10.35 -0.41
C GLU A 150 3.67 -9.59 0.36
N SER A 151 3.54 -8.28 0.06
CA SER A 151 2.46 -7.42 0.55
C SER A 151 1.18 -7.61 -0.24
N ALA A 152 0.05 -7.19 0.37
CA ALA A 152 -1.27 -7.15 -0.24
C ALA A 152 -1.81 -5.72 -0.25
N LEU A 153 -2.66 -5.39 -1.23
CA LEU A 153 -3.43 -4.14 -1.25
C LEU A 153 -4.84 -4.42 -0.74
N VAL A 154 -5.29 -3.63 0.20
CA VAL A 154 -6.66 -3.68 0.74
C VAL A 154 -7.40 -2.37 0.54
N ARG A 155 -8.73 -2.45 0.57
CA ARG A 155 -9.65 -1.33 0.75
C ARG A 155 -10.24 -1.44 2.14
N PHE A 156 -10.27 -0.36 2.89
CA PHE A 156 -10.84 -0.35 4.24
C PHE A 156 -12.36 -0.27 4.22
N VAL A 157 -12.98 -1.23 3.51
CA VAL A 157 -14.42 -1.43 3.41
C VAL A 157 -14.76 -2.84 3.91
N LYS A 158 -15.99 -3.04 4.37
CA LYS A 158 -16.42 -4.36 4.86
C LYS A 158 -16.76 -5.32 3.69
N GLY A 159 -16.54 -6.61 3.92
CA GLY A 159 -16.96 -7.70 3.04
C GLY A 159 -16.02 -7.98 1.87
N ASP A 160 -16.55 -8.62 0.83
CA ASP A 160 -15.76 -9.20 -0.29
C ASP A 160 -14.90 -8.21 -1.08
N LYS A 161 -15.11 -6.91 -0.89
CA LYS A 161 -14.33 -5.85 -1.54
C LYS A 161 -13.07 -5.45 -0.76
N PHE A 162 -12.86 -6.01 0.44
CA PHE A 162 -11.73 -5.66 1.29
C PHE A 162 -10.39 -5.96 0.63
N LEU A 163 -10.16 -7.16 0.15
CA LEU A 163 -8.92 -7.53 -0.56
C LEU A 163 -8.96 -7.06 -2.01
N ALA A 164 -8.16 -6.05 -2.35
CA ALA A 164 -8.07 -5.53 -3.71
C ALA A 164 -7.02 -6.28 -4.55
N ARG A 165 -5.87 -6.63 -3.98
CA ARG A 165 -4.81 -7.40 -4.66
C ARG A 165 -4.03 -8.23 -3.64
N ALA A 166 -4.05 -9.55 -3.80
CA ALA A 166 -3.44 -10.49 -2.87
C ALA A 166 -1.90 -10.48 -2.89
N SER A 167 -1.27 -10.02 -3.96
CA SER A 167 0.19 -10.01 -4.13
C SER A 167 0.59 -8.74 -4.89
N LEU A 168 1.23 -7.81 -4.20
CA LEU A 168 1.58 -6.49 -4.73
C LEU A 168 3.08 -6.34 -4.94
N ALA A 169 3.87 -6.54 -3.91
CA ALA A 169 5.32 -6.36 -3.94
C ALA A 169 6.03 -7.37 -3.01
N GLN A 170 7.26 -7.69 -3.33
CA GLN A 170 8.17 -8.44 -2.45
C GLN A 170 8.89 -7.47 -1.51
N HIS A 171 8.98 -7.82 -0.24
CA HIS A 171 9.67 -7.02 0.78
C HIS A 171 10.99 -7.62 1.19
N LEU A 172 12.04 -6.78 1.20
CA LEU A 172 13.41 -7.07 1.58
C LEU A 172 13.84 -6.12 2.70
N TYR A 173 14.37 -6.66 3.80
CA TYR A 173 14.83 -5.90 4.95
C TYR A 173 16.36 -5.97 5.08
N LEU A 174 17.00 -4.80 5.00
CA LEU A 174 18.47 -4.63 5.17
C LEU A 174 18.80 -3.60 6.28
N ARG A 175 17.95 -3.58 7.33
CA ARG A 175 18.12 -2.74 8.51
C ARG A 175 19.03 -3.42 9.55
N GLU A 176 19.41 -2.65 10.55
CA GLU A 176 20.30 -3.11 11.63
C GLU A 176 19.85 -4.42 12.29
N TRP A 177 18.57 -4.58 12.50
CA TRP A 177 18.00 -5.78 13.15
C TRP A 177 18.14 -7.04 12.30
N ASN A 178 17.95 -6.93 11.00
CA ASN A 178 17.92 -8.06 10.07
C ASN A 178 19.31 -8.67 9.76
N ARG A 179 20.38 -7.99 10.16
CA ARG A 179 21.76 -8.53 10.00
C ARG A 179 22.02 -9.80 10.82
N ARG A 180 21.19 -10.08 11.84
CA ARG A 180 21.37 -11.27 12.70
C ARG A 180 21.26 -12.56 11.90
N GLY A 181 20.28 -12.72 11.04
CA GLY A 181 20.12 -13.87 10.16
C GLY A 181 21.24 -14.06 9.14
N ALA A 182 22.07 -13.03 8.94
CA ALA A 182 23.25 -13.07 8.08
C ALA A 182 24.56 -12.98 8.90
N GLY A 183 24.62 -13.57 10.09
CA GLY A 183 25.82 -13.62 10.92
C GLY A 183 26.26 -12.27 11.48
N GLY A 184 25.34 -11.30 11.62
CA GLY A 184 25.60 -10.00 12.24
C GLY A 184 26.26 -8.96 11.32
N SER A 185 26.47 -9.23 10.05
CA SER A 185 27.10 -8.33 9.08
C SER A 185 26.08 -7.82 8.04
N ARG A 186 25.96 -6.48 7.89
CA ARG A 186 25.15 -5.87 6.81
C ARG A 186 25.68 -6.24 5.41
N GLY A 187 27.01 -6.28 5.25
CA GLY A 187 27.62 -6.68 3.98
C GLY A 187 27.29 -8.12 3.62
N ASN A 188 27.34 -9.02 4.59
CA ASN A 188 26.94 -10.40 4.38
C ASN A 188 25.45 -10.55 4.09
N ALA A 189 24.59 -9.75 4.75
CA ALA A 189 23.16 -9.75 4.46
C ALA A 189 22.87 -9.42 2.99
N LEU A 190 23.52 -8.40 2.44
CA LEU A 190 23.38 -8.07 1.02
C LEU A 190 23.94 -9.19 0.11
N GLN A 191 25.08 -9.82 0.47
CA GLN A 191 25.62 -10.94 -0.29
C GLN A 191 24.66 -12.12 -0.33
N VAL A 192 24.10 -12.52 0.80
CA VAL A 192 23.09 -13.59 0.90
C VAL A 192 21.86 -13.30 0.03
N VAL A 193 21.39 -12.06 0.05
CA VAL A 193 20.26 -11.62 -0.80
C VAL A 193 20.60 -11.76 -2.29
N LEU A 194 21.80 -11.37 -2.69
CA LEU A 194 22.23 -11.47 -4.09
C LEU A 194 22.42 -12.95 -4.51
N GLU A 195 22.92 -13.81 -3.62
CA GLU A 195 23.00 -15.25 -3.85
C GLU A 195 21.61 -15.88 -4.03
N ASP A 196 20.62 -15.50 -3.19
CA ASP A 196 19.25 -15.98 -3.30
C ASP A 196 18.60 -15.57 -4.64
N LEU A 197 18.87 -14.34 -5.11
CA LEU A 197 18.41 -13.87 -6.41
C LEU A 197 19.12 -14.60 -7.57
N ASP A 198 20.43 -14.85 -7.47
CA ASP A 198 21.17 -15.62 -8.46
C ASP A 198 20.67 -17.06 -8.54
N GLU A 199 20.30 -17.64 -7.39
CA GLU A 199 19.69 -18.98 -7.34
C GLU A 199 18.30 -18.98 -8.01
N ALA A 200 17.46 -17.97 -7.78
CA ALA A 200 16.19 -17.82 -8.46
C ALA A 200 16.35 -17.58 -9.97
N ALA A 201 17.34 -16.79 -10.38
CA ALA A 201 17.66 -16.60 -11.79
C ALA A 201 18.10 -17.90 -12.46
N ARG A 202 18.91 -18.72 -11.78
CA ARG A 202 19.28 -20.07 -12.23
C ARG A 202 18.03 -20.97 -12.36
N PHE A 203 17.14 -20.97 -11.37
CA PHE A 203 15.87 -21.72 -11.43
C PHE A 203 15.05 -21.37 -12.64
N LEU A 204 14.93 -20.08 -13.00
CA LEU A 204 14.20 -19.64 -14.20
C LEU A 204 14.82 -20.17 -15.50
N ARG A 205 16.15 -20.20 -15.60
CA ARG A 205 16.85 -20.72 -16.78
C ARG A 205 16.74 -22.26 -16.88
N ASP A 206 16.87 -22.95 -15.74
CA ASP A 206 17.00 -24.41 -15.70
C ASP A 206 15.67 -25.11 -15.36
N GLN A 207 14.53 -24.46 -15.53
CA GLN A 207 13.22 -24.96 -15.11
C GLN A 207 12.88 -26.35 -15.70
N ARG A 208 13.32 -26.65 -16.94
CA ARG A 208 13.12 -27.97 -17.56
C ARG A 208 13.95 -29.05 -16.85
N GLN A 209 15.18 -28.75 -16.48
CA GLN A 209 16.06 -29.67 -15.74
C GLN A 209 15.55 -29.88 -14.31
N TYR A 210 15.05 -28.83 -13.68
CA TYR A 210 14.42 -28.91 -12.37
C TYR A 210 13.21 -29.84 -12.38
N ASN A 211 12.29 -29.67 -13.31
CA ASN A 211 11.09 -30.50 -13.43
C ASN A 211 11.39 -31.98 -13.76
N SER A 212 12.56 -32.29 -14.32
CA SER A 212 13.04 -33.65 -14.61
C SER A 212 13.98 -34.23 -13.55
N ASN A 213 14.13 -33.54 -12.39
CA ASN A 213 15.08 -33.90 -11.31
C ASN A 213 16.56 -33.99 -11.75
N LYS A 214 16.95 -33.26 -12.78
CA LYS A 214 18.33 -33.22 -13.30
C LYS A 214 19.09 -31.95 -12.95
N ALA A 215 18.41 -30.98 -12.32
CA ALA A 215 19.05 -29.76 -11.85
C ALA A 215 19.90 -30.00 -10.60
N ARG A 216 20.91 -29.16 -10.41
CA ARG A 216 21.63 -29.13 -9.11
C ARG A 216 20.65 -28.73 -8.02
N PRO A 217 20.79 -29.22 -6.78
CA PRO A 217 19.98 -28.80 -5.66
C PRO A 217 19.95 -27.28 -5.50
N PHE A 218 18.82 -26.76 -5.09
CA PHE A 218 18.61 -25.38 -4.71
C PHE A 218 18.56 -25.29 -3.17
N SER A 219 19.05 -24.19 -2.59
CA SER A 219 18.97 -23.96 -1.14
C SER A 219 17.61 -23.43 -0.75
N LEU A 220 16.94 -22.73 -1.66
CA LEU A 220 15.60 -22.19 -1.50
C LEU A 220 14.53 -23.20 -1.91
N SER A 221 13.37 -23.12 -1.25
CA SER A 221 12.19 -23.89 -1.65
C SER A 221 11.65 -23.41 -3.01
N THR A 222 10.91 -24.29 -3.69
CA THR A 222 10.25 -23.93 -4.97
C THR A 222 9.35 -22.69 -4.83
N ARG A 223 8.72 -22.52 -3.67
CA ARG A 223 7.85 -21.36 -3.40
C ARG A 223 8.66 -20.07 -3.36
N GLU A 224 9.79 -20.07 -2.68
CA GLU A 224 10.69 -18.91 -2.60
C GLU A 224 11.33 -18.60 -3.97
N LEU A 225 11.81 -19.63 -4.68
CA LEU A 225 12.37 -19.47 -6.03
C LEU A 225 11.38 -18.86 -7.01
N ARG A 226 10.11 -19.26 -6.94
CA ARG A 226 9.04 -18.67 -7.77
C ARG A 226 8.72 -17.23 -7.38
N ALA A 227 8.70 -16.92 -6.08
CA ALA A 227 8.45 -15.56 -5.61
C ALA A 227 9.57 -14.61 -6.07
N LEU A 228 10.83 -14.95 -5.85
CA LEU A 228 11.98 -14.17 -6.29
C LEU A 228 12.09 -14.13 -7.82
N GLY A 229 11.72 -15.21 -8.50
CA GLY A 229 11.67 -15.24 -9.97
C GLY A 229 10.73 -14.19 -10.57
N ARG A 230 9.61 -13.89 -9.91
CA ARG A 230 8.70 -12.80 -10.34
C ARG A 230 9.32 -11.41 -10.16
N VAL A 231 10.12 -11.23 -9.11
CA VAL A 231 10.87 -9.99 -8.90
C VAL A 231 11.88 -9.78 -10.03
N ILE A 232 12.68 -10.80 -10.34
CA ILE A 232 13.72 -10.75 -11.38
C ILE A 232 13.12 -10.43 -12.77
N LYS A 233 11.90 -10.89 -13.04
CA LYS A 233 11.19 -10.60 -14.30
C LYS A 233 10.46 -9.25 -14.32
N GLY A 234 10.57 -8.45 -13.28
CA GLY A 234 9.83 -7.19 -13.16
C GLY A 234 8.30 -7.33 -13.01
N GLU A 235 7.81 -8.56 -12.79
CA GLU A 235 6.39 -8.86 -12.55
C GLU A 235 5.95 -8.45 -11.13
N ARG A 236 6.90 -8.24 -10.22
CA ARG A 236 6.70 -7.76 -8.85
C ARG A 236 7.67 -6.64 -8.53
N LEU A 237 7.18 -5.62 -7.85
CA LEU A 237 8.00 -4.57 -7.27
C LEU A 237 8.85 -5.17 -6.15
N LEU A 238 10.05 -4.64 -5.93
CA LEU A 238 10.89 -4.98 -4.79
C LEU A 238 11.01 -3.78 -3.87
N VAL A 239 10.41 -3.89 -2.70
CA VAL A 239 10.50 -2.87 -1.63
C VAL A 239 11.66 -3.22 -0.72
N VAL A 240 12.66 -2.35 -0.66
CA VAL A 240 13.85 -2.54 0.18
C VAL A 240 13.78 -1.61 1.38
N HIS A 241 13.60 -2.19 2.56
CA HIS A 241 13.62 -1.48 3.83
C HIS A 241 15.08 -1.25 4.25
N VAL A 242 15.58 -0.03 4.05
CA VAL A 242 16.97 0.36 4.32
C VAL A 242 17.03 1.86 4.64
N ASP A 243 17.82 2.25 5.64
CA ASP A 243 17.84 3.62 6.16
C ASP A 243 19.13 4.39 5.84
N ARG A 244 20.32 3.75 5.93
CA ARG A 244 21.62 4.43 5.72
C ARG A 244 21.92 4.71 4.25
N ALA A 245 22.40 5.90 3.96
CA ALA A 245 22.80 6.30 2.60
C ALA A 245 23.84 5.37 1.96
N ALA A 246 24.83 4.89 2.75
CA ALA A 246 25.85 3.97 2.26
C ALA A 246 25.24 2.62 1.83
N ASP A 247 24.24 2.13 2.55
CA ASP A 247 23.60 0.85 2.25
C ASP A 247 22.59 1.00 1.10
N ILE A 248 21.83 2.12 1.03
CA ILE A 248 20.97 2.45 -0.11
C ILE A 248 21.80 2.47 -1.41
N ARG A 249 22.96 3.15 -1.41
CA ARG A 249 23.82 3.20 -2.59
C ARG A 249 24.28 1.81 -3.03
N LYS A 250 24.69 0.95 -2.08
CA LYS A 250 25.09 -0.43 -2.38
C LYS A 250 23.94 -1.26 -2.92
N VAL A 251 22.76 -1.12 -2.34
CA VAL A 251 21.53 -1.78 -2.86
C VAL A 251 21.33 -1.37 -4.31
N VAL A 252 21.21 -0.08 -4.59
CA VAL A 252 20.94 0.41 -5.94
C VAL A 252 21.99 -0.12 -6.93
N SER A 253 23.29 0.04 -6.64
CA SER A 253 24.34 -0.44 -7.54
C SER A 253 24.38 -1.96 -7.69
N SER A 254 24.04 -2.73 -6.66
CA SER A 254 24.03 -4.20 -6.74
C SER A 254 22.87 -4.74 -7.59
N PHE A 255 21.76 -3.97 -7.69
CA PHE A 255 20.59 -4.37 -8.45
C PHE A 255 20.64 -3.94 -9.92
N GLU A 256 21.59 -3.09 -10.34
CA GLU A 256 21.78 -2.69 -11.74
C GLU A 256 21.96 -3.90 -12.70
N ARG A 257 22.48 -5.02 -12.21
CA ARG A 257 22.62 -6.26 -12.99
C ARG A 257 21.30 -7.01 -13.24
N PHE A 258 20.22 -6.61 -12.59
CA PHE A 258 18.88 -7.17 -12.76
C PHE A 258 17.99 -6.11 -13.43
N GLU A 259 18.10 -5.97 -14.73
CA GLU A 259 17.55 -4.86 -15.54
C GLU A 259 16.04 -4.64 -15.37
N ASP A 260 15.28 -5.72 -15.16
CA ASP A 260 13.82 -5.66 -15.01
C ASP A 260 13.36 -5.40 -13.58
N VAL A 261 14.24 -5.46 -12.57
CA VAL A 261 13.85 -5.27 -11.17
C VAL A 261 13.48 -3.82 -10.90
N LYS A 262 12.27 -3.62 -10.40
CA LYS A 262 11.73 -2.31 -10.04
C LYS A 262 11.87 -2.09 -8.54
N LEU A 263 12.84 -1.24 -8.16
CA LEU A 263 13.15 -0.95 -6.76
C LEU A 263 12.25 0.15 -6.20
N ILE A 264 11.88 0.00 -4.93
CA ILE A 264 11.30 1.03 -4.06
C ILE A 264 12.12 1.02 -2.77
N ILE A 265 12.56 2.17 -2.29
CA ILE A 265 13.18 2.30 -0.98
C ILE A 265 12.10 2.58 0.07
N ALA A 266 12.09 1.83 1.17
CA ALA A 266 11.18 2.06 2.30
C ALA A 266 11.97 2.41 3.57
N GLY A 267 11.50 3.41 4.31
CA GLY A 267 12.23 4.08 5.37
C GLY A 267 13.15 5.15 4.80
N GLY A 268 14.33 4.76 4.38
CA GLY A 268 15.24 5.66 3.67
C GLY A 268 15.57 6.93 4.47
N VAL A 269 15.77 6.81 5.79
CA VAL A 269 15.99 7.96 6.69
C VAL A 269 17.13 8.86 6.21
N GLU A 270 18.16 8.29 5.57
CA GLU A 270 19.26 9.04 4.94
C GLU A 270 19.16 9.15 3.42
N ALA A 271 18.03 8.78 2.80
CA ALA A 271 17.84 8.84 1.35
C ALA A 271 18.01 10.27 0.78
N TRP A 272 17.73 11.29 1.58
CA TRP A 272 17.93 12.70 1.21
C TRP A 272 19.37 13.01 0.77
N ARG A 273 20.37 12.28 1.29
CA ARG A 273 21.79 12.40 0.86
C ARG A 273 22.04 11.91 -0.55
N LEU A 274 21.13 11.10 -1.07
CA LEU A 274 21.21 10.44 -2.38
C LEU A 274 20.09 10.93 -3.32
N ALA A 275 19.40 12.01 -2.97
CA ALA A 275 18.25 12.50 -3.70
C ALA A 275 18.50 12.67 -5.22
N PRO A 276 19.64 13.24 -5.69
CA PRO A 276 19.91 13.33 -7.12
C PRO A 276 20.01 11.96 -7.82
N MET A 277 20.68 10.99 -7.20
CA MET A 277 20.83 9.62 -7.73
C MET A 277 19.47 8.90 -7.82
N LEU A 278 18.65 9.02 -6.76
CA LEU A 278 17.33 8.38 -6.71
C LEU A 278 16.38 8.99 -7.74
N ALA A 279 16.46 10.32 -7.94
CA ALA A 279 15.67 11.02 -8.95
C ALA A 279 16.08 10.62 -10.38
N GLU A 280 17.38 10.57 -10.67
CA GLU A 280 17.91 10.16 -11.98
C GLU A 280 17.47 8.76 -12.37
N GLN A 281 17.44 7.83 -11.41
CA GLN A 281 17.00 6.45 -11.62
C GLN A 281 15.51 6.25 -11.40
N SER A 282 14.74 7.30 -11.09
CA SER A 282 13.31 7.24 -10.80
C SER A 282 12.95 6.23 -9.72
N ILE A 283 13.82 6.08 -8.70
CA ILE A 283 13.60 5.15 -7.58
C ILE A 283 12.74 5.83 -6.52
N PRO A 284 11.50 5.35 -6.26
CA PRO A 284 10.62 5.95 -5.27
C PRO A 284 11.09 5.70 -3.84
N VAL A 285 10.69 6.60 -2.93
CA VAL A 285 10.94 6.47 -1.49
C VAL A 285 9.63 6.52 -0.72
N LEU A 286 9.34 5.46 0.04
CA LEU A 286 8.25 5.40 1.00
C LEU A 286 8.77 5.90 2.36
N LEU A 287 8.24 7.01 2.83
CA LEU A 287 8.73 7.70 4.02
C LEU A 287 7.79 7.48 5.22
N ASN A 288 8.37 7.11 6.36
CA ASN A 288 7.77 7.43 7.64
C ASN A 288 8.38 8.75 8.13
N VAL A 289 7.69 9.86 7.89
CA VAL A 289 8.19 11.20 8.23
C VAL A 289 8.38 11.38 9.74
N LEU A 290 7.67 10.58 10.56
CA LEU A 290 7.77 10.64 12.01
C LEU A 290 9.00 9.91 12.56
N ASP A 291 9.66 9.06 11.75
CA ASP A 291 10.93 8.39 12.07
C ASP A 291 12.15 9.34 11.94
N ASN A 292 12.06 10.53 12.55
CA ASN A 292 13.01 11.62 12.34
C ASN A 292 14.00 11.84 13.49
N VAL A 293 14.15 10.85 14.36
CA VAL A 293 15.12 10.89 15.46
C VAL A 293 16.21 9.84 15.28
N PRO A 294 17.46 10.12 15.69
CA PRO A 294 18.59 9.19 15.52
C PRO A 294 18.57 8.08 16.58
N GLU A 295 17.54 7.23 16.56
CA GLU A 295 17.33 6.15 17.52
C GLU A 295 18.29 4.96 17.35
N SER A 296 18.96 4.88 16.19
CA SER A 296 19.88 3.79 15.89
C SER A 296 21.03 4.26 14.99
N PHE A 297 22.09 3.43 14.86
CA PHE A 297 23.20 3.72 13.95
C PHE A 297 22.80 3.78 12.48
N ASP A 298 21.67 3.22 12.09
CA ASP A 298 21.14 3.31 10.73
C ASP A 298 20.47 4.66 10.44
N ARG A 299 20.14 5.42 11.48
CA ARG A 299 19.31 6.64 11.43
C ARG A 299 20.02 7.90 11.91
N LEU A 300 21.36 7.88 11.99
CA LEU A 300 22.13 9.04 12.49
C LEU A 300 21.92 10.31 11.67
N GLY A 301 21.58 10.16 10.38
CA GLY A 301 21.27 11.29 9.50
C GLY A 301 19.78 11.63 9.44
N ALA A 302 18.98 11.24 10.42
CA ALA A 302 17.57 11.61 10.50
C ALA A 302 17.38 13.13 10.52
N ARG A 303 16.37 13.62 9.77
CA ARG A 303 16.03 15.03 9.68
C ARG A 303 14.58 15.25 9.25
N LEU A 304 13.98 16.30 9.78
CA LEU A 304 12.55 16.59 9.59
C LEU A 304 12.20 17.05 8.17
N ASP A 305 13.14 17.64 7.44
CA ASP A 305 12.96 18.16 6.07
C ASP A 305 13.39 17.17 4.98
N SER A 306 13.59 15.88 5.31
CA SER A 306 13.99 14.86 4.34
C SER A 306 13.01 14.74 3.17
N ALA A 307 11.70 14.76 3.43
CA ALA A 307 10.66 14.74 2.39
C ALA A 307 10.77 15.94 1.44
N THR A 308 11.03 17.12 2.00
CA THR A 308 11.22 18.36 1.24
C THR A 308 12.43 18.28 0.29
N ILE A 309 13.53 17.70 0.76
CA ILE A 309 14.75 17.56 -0.06
C ILE A 309 14.52 16.56 -1.19
N LEU A 310 13.90 15.43 -0.91
CA LEU A 310 13.57 14.40 -1.89
C LEU A 310 12.61 14.94 -2.96
N ASP A 311 11.53 15.61 -2.55
CA ASP A 311 10.56 16.21 -3.47
C ASP A 311 11.19 17.27 -4.36
N LYS A 312 12.00 18.19 -3.82
CA LYS A 312 12.73 19.21 -4.59
C LYS A 312 13.70 18.62 -5.62
N ALA A 313 14.25 17.45 -5.34
CA ALA A 313 15.11 16.75 -6.29
C ALA A 313 14.32 15.96 -7.35
N GLY A 314 12.99 15.88 -7.25
CA GLY A 314 12.13 15.14 -8.17
C GLY A 314 12.01 13.64 -7.84
N VAL A 315 12.39 13.20 -6.65
CA VAL A 315 12.19 11.80 -6.21
C VAL A 315 10.70 11.56 -5.96
N PRO A 316 10.08 10.51 -6.54
CA PRO A 316 8.72 10.13 -6.19
C PRO A 316 8.65 9.71 -4.72
N ILE A 317 7.77 10.34 -3.95
CA ILE A 317 7.59 10.03 -2.52
C ILE A 317 6.14 9.64 -2.21
N ALA A 318 5.97 8.74 -1.25
CA ALA A 318 4.70 8.45 -0.61
C ALA A 318 4.92 8.25 0.89
N PHE A 319 3.86 8.48 1.67
CA PHE A 319 3.93 8.28 3.12
C PHE A 319 3.42 6.91 3.54
N MET A 320 3.96 6.38 4.64
CA MET A 320 3.58 5.10 5.24
C MET A 320 3.54 5.21 6.75
N SER A 321 2.61 4.51 7.39
CA SER A 321 2.45 4.54 8.85
C SER A 321 3.44 3.63 9.57
N THR A 322 3.83 2.52 9.01
CA THR A 322 4.78 1.48 9.50
C THR A 322 4.58 0.95 10.93
N THR A 323 3.72 1.54 11.71
CA THR A 323 3.42 1.06 13.06
C THR A 323 2.23 0.11 13.05
N PRO A 324 2.27 -0.98 13.85
CA PRO A 324 1.20 -1.97 13.87
C PRO A 324 -0.10 -1.48 14.54
N TYR A 325 -0.11 -0.26 15.07
CA TYR A 325 -1.16 0.14 16.00
C TYR A 325 -1.98 1.30 15.51
N SER A 326 -2.81 1.04 14.48
CA SER A 326 -4.01 1.85 14.24
C SER A 326 -3.77 3.36 14.19
N GLU A 327 -2.55 3.76 13.93
CA GLU A 327 -2.26 5.18 13.86
C GLU A 327 -2.35 5.66 12.42
N PHE A 328 -3.50 5.39 11.77
CA PHE A 328 -3.82 6.01 10.49
C PHE A 328 -3.72 7.54 10.56
N ARG A 329 -4.01 8.11 11.73
CA ARG A 329 -3.70 9.52 12.05
C ARG A 329 -2.23 9.88 11.85
N SER A 330 -1.33 8.92 11.99
CA SER A 330 0.09 9.17 11.77
C SER A 330 0.40 9.60 10.34
N LEU A 331 -0.41 9.21 9.36
CA LEU A 331 -0.26 9.67 7.97
C LEU A 331 -0.56 11.16 7.82
N THR A 332 -1.69 11.63 8.37
CA THR A 332 -2.04 13.06 8.37
C THR A 332 -1.01 13.86 9.16
N GLN A 333 -0.61 13.35 10.34
CA GLN A 333 0.44 13.97 11.14
C GLN A 333 1.78 14.02 10.39
N ALA A 334 2.17 12.95 9.70
CA ALA A 334 3.39 12.92 8.88
C ALA A 334 3.36 13.98 7.77
N ALA A 335 2.22 14.14 7.11
CA ALA A 335 2.02 15.16 6.09
C ALA A 335 2.15 16.57 6.70
N GLY A 336 1.48 16.83 7.83
CA GLY A 336 1.58 18.11 8.54
C GLY A 336 3.01 18.44 9.00
N VAL A 337 3.74 17.45 9.53
CA VAL A 337 5.17 17.61 9.92
C VAL A 337 6.02 17.89 8.69
N ALA A 338 5.79 17.23 7.56
CA ALA A 338 6.51 17.50 6.32
C ALA A 338 6.25 18.94 5.81
N VAL A 339 5.00 19.41 5.86
CA VAL A 339 4.63 20.79 5.49
C VAL A 339 5.31 21.80 6.41
N ALA A 340 5.26 21.58 7.74
CA ALA A 340 5.93 22.43 8.71
C ALA A 340 7.45 22.50 8.52
N ASN A 341 8.04 21.51 7.81
CA ASN A 341 9.46 21.47 7.48
C ASN A 341 9.75 21.73 5.97
N GLY A 342 8.84 22.46 5.31
CA GLY A 342 9.07 23.09 4.02
C GLY A 342 8.63 22.30 2.80
N LEU A 343 7.96 21.16 2.96
CA LEU A 343 7.23 20.50 1.86
C LEU A 343 6.00 21.35 1.51
N ARG A 344 5.76 21.59 0.24
CA ARG A 344 4.53 22.27 -0.17
C ARG A 344 3.31 21.46 0.21
N TRP A 345 2.23 22.11 0.58
CA TRP A 345 0.99 21.47 1.00
C TRP A 345 0.41 20.53 -0.08
N ASP A 346 0.36 20.98 -1.34
CA ASP A 346 -0.10 20.17 -2.46
C ASP A 346 0.76 18.92 -2.70
N ARG A 347 2.07 19.01 -2.43
CA ARG A 347 2.99 17.88 -2.52
C ARG A 347 2.79 16.89 -1.38
N ALA A 348 2.47 17.38 -0.18
CA ALA A 348 2.15 16.53 0.95
C ALA A 348 0.82 15.77 0.72
N LEU A 349 -0.23 16.43 0.21
CA LEU A 349 -1.46 15.77 -0.19
C LEU A 349 -1.20 14.73 -1.30
N ARG A 350 -0.39 15.07 -2.29
CA ARG A 350 0.00 14.14 -3.35
C ARG A 350 0.69 12.89 -2.80
N ALA A 351 1.54 13.04 -1.78
CA ALA A 351 2.23 11.91 -1.14
C ALA A 351 1.29 10.99 -0.33
N LEU A 352 0.04 11.40 -0.09
CA LEU A 352 -1.02 10.61 0.53
C LEU A 352 -2.01 10.00 -0.48
N THR A 353 -2.06 10.51 -1.71
CA THR A 353 -3.11 10.19 -2.70
C THR A 353 -2.54 9.69 -4.02
N GLU A 354 -2.23 10.58 -4.94
CA GLU A 354 -1.72 10.27 -6.29
C GLU A 354 -0.33 9.62 -6.26
N GLY A 355 0.57 10.11 -5.41
CA GLY A 355 1.94 9.59 -5.30
C GLY A 355 1.98 8.08 -5.00
N PRO A 356 1.34 7.60 -3.94
CA PRO A 356 1.24 6.17 -3.69
C PRO A 356 0.50 5.42 -4.80
N ALA A 357 -0.55 5.98 -5.42
CA ALA A 357 -1.23 5.32 -6.53
C ALA A 357 -0.28 5.07 -7.71
N GLU A 358 0.53 6.05 -8.09
CA GLU A 358 1.54 5.92 -9.14
C GLU A 358 2.65 4.93 -8.78
N ILE A 359 3.21 5.04 -7.56
CA ILE A 359 4.31 4.16 -7.10
C ILE A 359 3.88 2.69 -7.09
N TRP A 360 2.65 2.41 -6.62
CA TRP A 360 2.13 1.06 -6.51
C TRP A 360 1.46 0.54 -7.80
N GLY A 361 1.29 1.39 -8.82
CA GLY A 361 0.58 1.05 -10.06
C GLY A 361 -0.86 0.62 -9.80
N ILE A 362 -1.59 1.41 -9.01
CA ILE A 362 -3.00 1.19 -8.67
C ILE A 362 -3.86 2.33 -9.18
N GLU A 363 -5.12 2.04 -9.49
CA GLU A 363 -6.08 3.04 -9.96
C GLU A 363 -6.47 4.04 -8.85
N GLY A 364 -6.85 5.25 -9.23
CA GLY A 364 -7.35 6.30 -8.35
C GLY A 364 -6.25 7.15 -7.74
N GLY A 365 -6.60 7.91 -6.68
CA GLY A 365 -5.71 8.90 -6.05
C GLY A 365 -5.80 10.28 -6.67
N ARG A 366 -6.70 10.48 -7.66
CA ARG A 366 -6.97 11.76 -8.32
C ARG A 366 -8.46 12.06 -8.37
N LEU A 367 -8.80 13.34 -8.35
CA LEU A 367 -10.14 13.84 -8.67
C LEU A 367 -10.18 14.22 -10.14
N ALA A 368 -10.45 13.27 -11.02
CA ALA A 368 -10.53 13.48 -12.46
C ALA A 368 -11.56 12.55 -13.10
N GLU A 369 -12.09 12.93 -14.27
CA GLU A 369 -13.01 12.11 -15.04
C GLU A 369 -12.37 10.76 -15.39
N GLY A 370 -13.14 9.67 -15.24
CA GLY A 370 -12.71 8.30 -15.47
C GLY A 370 -12.02 7.63 -14.27
N GLU A 371 -11.57 8.39 -13.29
CA GLU A 371 -10.92 7.85 -12.07
C GLU A 371 -11.94 7.16 -11.14
N VAL A 372 -11.45 6.28 -10.28
CA VAL A 372 -12.25 5.62 -9.24
C VAL A 372 -12.76 6.68 -8.26
N ALA A 373 -14.06 6.66 -7.97
CA ALA A 373 -14.70 7.56 -7.03
C ALA A 373 -14.46 7.10 -5.58
N ASP A 374 -13.23 7.24 -5.11
CA ASP A 374 -12.80 7.00 -3.74
C ASP A 374 -12.56 8.37 -3.10
N LEU A 375 -13.58 8.89 -2.41
CA LEU A 375 -13.67 10.29 -2.00
C LEU A 375 -13.76 10.42 -0.48
N VAL A 376 -13.12 11.45 0.06
CA VAL A 376 -13.20 11.84 1.47
C VAL A 376 -13.58 13.32 1.55
N PHE A 377 -14.53 13.65 2.43
CA PHE A 377 -15.02 15.01 2.67
C PHE A 377 -14.55 15.50 4.04
N TRP A 378 -13.93 16.68 4.06
CA TRP A 378 -13.28 17.26 5.22
C TRP A 378 -13.98 18.57 5.61
N ASP A 379 -14.23 18.79 6.88
CA ASP A 379 -14.81 20.02 7.39
C ASP A 379 -13.77 21.16 7.56
N GLY A 380 -12.49 20.88 7.33
CA GLY A 380 -11.37 21.82 7.38
C GLY A 380 -10.21 21.37 6.50
N ASP A 381 -8.96 21.78 6.84
CA ASP A 381 -7.75 21.38 6.11
C ASP A 381 -7.55 19.86 6.18
N PRO A 382 -7.52 19.14 5.04
CA PRO A 382 -7.32 17.69 4.98
C PRO A 382 -6.04 17.16 5.66
N ILE A 383 -5.03 18.00 5.85
CA ILE A 383 -3.77 17.63 6.50
C ILE A 383 -3.76 17.99 7.99
N GLU A 384 -4.75 18.77 8.47
CA GLU A 384 -4.85 19.13 9.88
C GLU A 384 -5.43 17.96 10.70
N ILE A 385 -4.95 17.82 11.95
CA ILE A 385 -5.40 16.78 12.88
C ILE A 385 -6.68 17.23 13.59
N MET A 386 -7.60 16.29 13.87
CA MET A 386 -8.83 16.48 14.67
C MET A 386 -10.04 17.04 13.88
N LEU A 387 -10.19 16.63 12.63
CA LEU A 387 -11.34 16.99 11.83
C LEU A 387 -12.45 15.94 11.87
N SER A 388 -13.68 16.36 11.55
CA SER A 388 -14.80 15.48 11.28
C SER A 388 -14.79 15.05 9.82
N LEU A 389 -14.98 13.77 9.54
CA LEU A 389 -14.93 13.19 8.20
C LEU A 389 -16.23 12.50 7.84
N ILE A 390 -16.58 12.57 6.54
CA ILE A 390 -17.56 11.71 5.90
C ILE A 390 -16.87 11.00 4.74
N HIS A 391 -16.93 9.67 4.76
CA HIS A 391 -16.42 8.82 3.71
C HIS A 391 -17.58 8.17 2.94
N ILE A 392 -17.52 8.19 1.62
CA ILE A 392 -18.54 7.63 0.71
C ILE A 392 -17.87 6.59 -0.20
#